data_3dcb7625a6c2432abf707edad222e0db
#
_entry.id   3dcb7625a6c2432abf707edad222e0db
#
_cell.length_a   1.000
_cell.length_b   1.000
_cell.length_c   1.000
_cell.angle_alpha   90.00
_cell.angle_beta   90.00
_cell.angle_gamma   90.00
#
_symmetry.space_group_name_H-M   'P 1'
#
loop_
_entity.id
_entity.type
_entity.pdbx_description
1 polymer ?
#
loop_
_entity_poly.entity_id
_entity_poly.type
_entity_poly.pdbx_seq_one_letter_code
_entity_poly.pdbx_strand_id
1 'polypeptide(L)'
;MILLSFDTEEFDVPREHGVEYDTLKEGMEVSKEGTNRILDVLKQNNVKATFFCTGNFAKHAPEVMKRIMDEGHEVACHGVDHWEPKASDFRESKRIVEEVTGTKVRGYRQPRMFPVSDEEIAAAGYWYNSSLNPAFIPGRYMHLTAPRTWFMKGEVMQIPASVTPWTRFPLFWLSLHNLPLWLYEWLVRRTLKHDGYFVTYFHPWEFYDLKEHPELKMPFIIRNHSGREHMQRLDHVIKMLKKRDEEFGLFTEFVIENRPTPGPSL
;
A
#
# COMPACT_ATOMS: atom_id res chain seq x y z
N MET A 1 -12.47 4.88 10.24
CA MET A 1 -11.11 5.37 9.81
C MET A 1 -10.74 4.80 8.45
N ILE A 2 -10.14 5.60 7.57
CA ILE A 2 -9.63 5.20 6.25
C ILE A 2 -8.11 5.10 6.34
N LEU A 3 -7.58 3.90 6.04
CA LEU A 3 -6.15 3.63 5.97
C LEU A 3 -5.74 3.57 4.49
N LEU A 4 -5.34 4.71 3.96
CA LEU A 4 -4.85 4.85 2.60
C LEU A 4 -3.35 4.56 2.57
N SER A 5 -2.90 3.68 1.68
CA SER A 5 -1.49 3.33 1.59
C SER A 5 -0.97 3.22 0.16
N PHE A 6 0.34 3.34 0.02
CA PHE A 6 1.05 3.23 -1.25
C PHE A 6 2.25 2.30 -1.08
N ASP A 7 2.32 1.28 -1.96
CA ASP A 7 3.45 0.38 -2.05
C ASP A 7 4.48 1.04 -2.97
N THR A 8 5.45 1.67 -2.34
CA THR A 8 6.42 2.56 -3.01
C THR A 8 7.70 1.76 -3.28
N GLU A 9 7.78 1.28 -4.47
CA GLU A 9 8.74 0.31 -4.96
C GLU A 9 9.35 0.76 -6.29
N GLU A 10 10.44 0.16 -6.68
CA GLU A 10 10.93 0.23 -8.06
C GLU A 10 9.97 -0.47 -9.01
N PHE A 11 9.50 0.25 -10.03
CA PHE A 11 8.55 -0.29 -11.01
C PHE A 11 9.18 -1.42 -11.83
N ASP A 12 8.68 -2.64 -11.67
CA ASP A 12 9.24 -3.85 -12.27
C ASP A 12 8.28 -4.62 -13.18
N VAL A 13 7.02 -4.23 -13.24
CA VAL A 13 5.97 -4.94 -13.99
C VAL A 13 6.31 -5.21 -15.46
N PRO A 14 7.03 -4.33 -16.22
CA PRO A 14 7.44 -4.64 -17.59
C PRO A 14 8.26 -5.92 -17.71
N ARG A 15 9.08 -6.27 -16.70
CA ARG A 15 9.85 -7.53 -16.69
C ARG A 15 8.95 -8.76 -16.65
N GLU A 16 7.80 -8.70 -15.99
CA GLU A 16 6.81 -9.79 -15.98
C GLU A 16 6.25 -10.07 -17.41
N HIS A 17 6.31 -9.06 -18.29
CA HIS A 17 5.85 -9.14 -19.66
C HIS A 17 7.00 -9.31 -20.68
N GLY A 18 8.18 -9.72 -20.20
CA GLY A 18 9.35 -10.02 -21.04
C GLY A 18 9.99 -8.78 -21.70
N VAL A 19 9.83 -7.62 -21.09
CA VAL A 19 10.57 -6.41 -21.48
C VAL A 19 11.89 -6.40 -20.71
N GLU A 20 13.00 -6.20 -21.44
CA GLU A 20 14.28 -5.88 -20.80
C GLU A 20 14.18 -4.49 -20.20
N TYR A 21 14.25 -4.40 -18.88
CA TYR A 21 13.92 -3.20 -18.14
C TYR A 21 14.80 -3.03 -16.92
N ASP A 22 15.46 -1.88 -16.81
CA ASP A 22 16.30 -1.54 -15.66
C ASP A 22 15.42 -0.92 -14.53
N THR A 23 15.07 -1.76 -13.57
CA THR A 23 14.20 -1.37 -12.45
C THR A 23 14.81 -0.29 -11.56
N LEU A 24 16.14 -0.30 -11.39
CA LEU A 24 16.83 0.69 -10.53
C LEU A 24 17.08 2.03 -11.24
N LYS A 25 16.97 2.09 -12.55
CA LYS A 25 17.09 3.31 -13.33
C LYS A 25 15.73 3.76 -13.85
N GLU A 26 15.21 3.04 -14.85
CA GLU A 26 13.94 3.40 -15.52
C GLU A 26 12.74 3.24 -14.59
N GLY A 27 12.67 2.11 -13.87
CA GLY A 27 11.60 1.84 -12.90
C GLY A 27 11.58 2.81 -11.74
N MET A 28 12.75 3.24 -11.30
CA MET A 28 12.88 4.23 -10.23
C MET A 28 12.33 5.60 -10.65
N GLU A 29 12.61 6.06 -11.85
CA GLU A 29 12.08 7.35 -12.35
C GLU A 29 10.56 7.32 -12.45
N VAL A 30 9.97 6.23 -12.95
CA VAL A 30 8.50 6.04 -12.97
C VAL A 30 7.92 6.14 -11.57
N SER A 31 8.54 5.46 -10.60
CA SER A 31 8.05 5.45 -9.22
C SER A 31 8.25 6.79 -8.51
N LYS A 32 9.33 7.50 -8.75
CA LYS A 32 9.54 8.86 -8.21
C LYS A 32 8.48 9.83 -8.72
N GLU A 33 8.22 9.82 -10.02
CA GLU A 33 7.22 10.68 -10.64
C GLU A 33 5.83 10.37 -10.09
N GLY A 34 5.44 9.09 -10.09
CA GLY A 34 4.16 8.65 -9.55
C GLY A 34 3.98 9.01 -8.07
N THR A 35 5.02 8.83 -7.25
CA THR A 35 4.97 9.20 -5.82
C THR A 35 4.77 10.71 -5.65
N ASN A 36 5.46 11.54 -6.43
CA ASN A 36 5.29 12.98 -6.36
C ASN A 36 3.87 13.41 -6.75
N ARG A 37 3.29 12.79 -7.78
CA ARG A 37 1.88 13.03 -8.19
C ARG A 37 0.89 12.61 -7.09
N ILE A 38 1.14 11.50 -6.41
CA ILE A 38 0.35 11.06 -5.24
C ILE A 38 0.42 12.12 -4.12
N LEU A 39 1.61 12.56 -3.77
CA LEU A 39 1.81 13.58 -2.73
C LEU A 39 1.08 14.88 -3.05
N ASP A 40 1.05 15.29 -4.31
CA ASP A 40 0.27 16.46 -4.76
C ASP A 40 -1.24 16.28 -4.51
N VAL A 41 -1.79 15.10 -4.82
CA VAL A 41 -3.22 14.80 -4.57
C VAL A 41 -3.52 14.79 -3.07
N LEU A 42 -2.66 14.16 -2.27
CA LEU A 42 -2.83 14.09 -0.81
C LEU A 42 -2.75 15.48 -0.17
N LYS A 43 -1.80 16.31 -0.59
CA LYS A 43 -1.62 17.69 -0.12
C LYS A 43 -2.82 18.57 -0.46
N GLN A 44 -3.33 18.51 -1.70
CA GLN A 44 -4.51 19.25 -2.14
C GLN A 44 -5.74 18.92 -1.31
N ASN A 45 -5.84 17.67 -0.84
CA ASN A 45 -6.96 17.21 -0.04
C ASN A 45 -6.72 17.30 1.48
N ASN A 46 -5.53 17.71 1.92
CA ASN A 46 -5.13 17.68 3.32
C ASN A 46 -5.38 16.31 3.98
N VAL A 47 -4.84 15.24 3.35
CA VAL A 47 -4.96 13.84 3.80
C VAL A 47 -3.56 13.28 4.01
N LYS A 48 -3.40 12.49 5.08
CA LYS A 48 -2.19 11.72 5.34
C LYS A 48 -2.39 10.26 4.96
N ALA A 49 -1.30 9.59 4.62
CA ALA A 49 -1.29 8.21 4.20
C ALA A 49 -0.01 7.50 4.66
N THR A 50 0.00 6.17 4.54
CA THR A 50 1.18 5.35 4.86
C THR A 50 1.85 4.89 3.57
N PHE A 51 3.15 5.12 3.44
CA PHE A 51 3.98 4.69 2.31
C PHE A 51 4.83 3.50 2.75
N PHE A 52 4.55 2.33 2.17
CA PHE A 52 5.36 1.12 2.34
C PHE A 52 6.48 1.17 1.31
N CYS A 53 7.69 1.50 1.75
CA CYS A 53 8.82 1.75 0.87
C CYS A 53 9.79 0.57 0.84
N THR A 54 10.27 0.18 -0.36
CA THR A 54 11.39 -0.76 -0.47
C THR A 54 12.69 -0.10 -0.02
N GLY A 55 13.64 -0.92 0.41
CA GLY A 55 14.99 -0.44 0.73
C GLY A 55 15.70 0.19 -0.47
N ASN A 56 15.45 -0.35 -1.67
CA ASN A 56 15.98 0.19 -2.91
C ASN A 56 15.39 1.57 -3.21
N PHE A 57 14.07 1.73 -3.11
CA PHE A 57 13.44 3.04 -3.31
C PHE A 57 13.98 4.08 -2.31
N ALA A 58 14.09 3.70 -1.03
CA ALA A 58 14.61 4.60 -0.01
C ALA A 58 16.02 5.09 -0.33
N LYS A 59 16.92 4.20 -0.79
CA LYS A 59 18.31 4.55 -1.15
C LYS A 59 18.42 5.42 -2.40
N HIS A 60 17.57 5.16 -3.43
CA HIS A 60 17.72 5.80 -4.75
C HIS A 60 16.80 7.01 -4.95
N ALA A 61 15.88 7.26 -4.00
CA ALA A 61 14.96 8.39 -4.03
C ALA A 61 14.92 9.15 -2.69
N PRO A 62 16.07 9.51 -2.08
CA PRO A 62 16.09 10.12 -0.74
C PRO A 62 15.35 11.47 -0.70
N GLU A 63 15.31 12.21 -1.80
CA GLU A 63 14.56 13.45 -1.94
C GLU A 63 13.03 13.22 -1.86
N VAL A 64 12.55 12.11 -2.42
CA VAL A 64 11.12 11.74 -2.36
C VAL A 64 10.79 11.23 -0.96
N MET A 65 11.67 10.42 -0.36
CA MET A 65 11.53 9.98 1.04
C MET A 65 11.43 11.16 1.99
N LYS A 66 12.30 12.17 1.80
CA LYS A 66 12.25 13.41 2.58
C LYS A 66 10.91 14.13 2.41
N ARG A 67 10.39 14.24 1.17
CA ARG A 67 9.11 14.88 0.89
C ARG A 67 7.96 14.15 1.59
N ILE A 68 7.92 12.79 1.56
CA ILE A 68 6.93 11.97 2.26
C ILE A 68 6.88 12.34 3.74
N MET A 69 8.04 12.43 4.39
CA MET A 69 8.14 12.75 5.81
C MET A 69 7.79 14.21 6.12
N ASP A 70 8.34 15.17 5.35
CA ASP A 70 8.09 16.61 5.54
C ASP A 70 6.60 16.96 5.39
N GLU A 71 5.87 16.23 4.55
CA GLU A 71 4.43 16.38 4.39
C GLU A 71 3.62 15.60 5.45
N GLY A 72 4.29 14.92 6.40
CA GLY A 72 3.68 14.29 7.58
C GLY A 72 3.00 12.94 7.30
N HIS A 73 3.45 12.22 6.29
CA HIS A 73 3.01 10.86 6.02
C HIS A 73 3.81 9.83 6.83
N GLU A 74 3.25 8.66 7.04
CA GLU A 74 3.95 7.53 7.65
C GLU A 74 4.80 6.81 6.62
N VAL A 75 6.03 6.44 7.00
CA VAL A 75 6.88 5.53 6.24
C VAL A 75 6.89 4.16 6.94
N ALA A 76 6.63 3.11 6.17
CA ALA A 76 6.70 1.71 6.56
C ALA A 76 7.61 0.93 5.59
N CYS A 77 7.97 -0.31 5.91
CA CYS A 77 8.86 -1.12 5.07
C CYS A 77 8.09 -2.01 4.09
N HIS A 78 8.66 -2.16 2.88
CA HIS A 78 8.19 -3.03 1.81
C HIS A 78 9.28 -3.99 1.30
N GLY A 79 10.04 -4.62 2.19
CA GLY A 79 11.22 -5.41 1.82
C GLY A 79 12.39 -4.54 1.36
N VAL A 80 13.43 -5.19 0.82
CA VAL A 80 14.59 -4.51 0.25
C VAL A 80 14.41 -4.30 -1.25
N ASP A 81 13.97 -5.34 -1.95
CA ASP A 81 13.79 -5.41 -3.39
C ASP A 81 12.41 -5.96 -3.71
N HIS A 82 11.70 -5.33 -4.69
CA HIS A 82 10.36 -5.79 -5.06
C HIS A 82 10.39 -6.97 -6.04
N TRP A 83 11.38 -7.03 -6.93
CA TRP A 83 11.49 -8.09 -7.93
C TRP A 83 11.88 -9.44 -7.33
N GLU A 84 12.88 -9.44 -6.43
CA GLU A 84 13.40 -10.63 -5.77
C GLU A 84 13.28 -10.52 -4.23
N PRO A 85 12.05 -10.47 -3.69
CA PRO A 85 11.85 -10.29 -2.26
C PRO A 85 12.31 -11.53 -1.48
N LYS A 86 13.13 -11.32 -0.46
CA LYS A 86 13.63 -12.38 0.41
C LYS A 86 12.92 -12.36 1.76
N ALA A 87 12.61 -13.52 2.29
CA ALA A 87 12.02 -13.65 3.63
C ALA A 87 12.96 -13.14 4.74
N SER A 88 14.27 -13.07 4.48
CA SER A 88 15.28 -12.56 5.44
C SER A 88 15.39 -11.04 5.48
N ASP A 89 14.68 -10.32 4.63
CA ASP A 89 14.90 -8.89 4.42
C ASP A 89 14.22 -7.97 5.46
N PHE A 90 13.48 -8.52 6.43
CA PHE A 90 12.74 -7.72 7.42
C PHE A 90 13.63 -6.73 8.20
N ARG A 91 14.75 -7.22 8.72
CA ARG A 91 15.69 -6.40 9.51
C ARG A 91 16.48 -5.45 8.62
N GLU A 92 16.90 -5.94 7.45
CA GLU A 92 17.71 -5.16 6.52
C GLU A 92 16.88 -4.02 5.91
N SER A 93 15.64 -4.28 5.48
CA SER A 93 14.76 -3.23 4.98
C SER A 93 14.50 -2.17 6.06
N LYS A 94 14.25 -2.59 7.29
CA LYS A 94 14.07 -1.68 8.43
C LYS A 94 15.30 -0.82 8.67
N ARG A 95 16.49 -1.42 8.72
CA ARG A 95 17.75 -0.72 8.90
C ARG A 95 17.95 0.34 7.82
N ILE A 96 17.75 -0.03 6.54
CA ILE A 96 17.91 0.88 5.41
C ILE A 96 16.93 2.04 5.49
N VAL A 97 15.66 1.77 5.69
CA VAL A 97 14.61 2.80 5.70
C VAL A 97 14.79 3.71 6.91
N GLU A 98 15.09 3.18 8.11
CA GLU A 98 15.38 3.98 9.30
C GLU A 98 16.65 4.85 9.14
N GLU A 99 17.69 4.34 8.46
CA GLU A 99 18.90 5.09 8.18
C GLU A 99 18.65 6.28 7.24
N VAL A 100 17.89 6.07 6.18
CA VAL A 100 17.53 7.13 5.21
C VAL A 100 16.60 8.17 5.81
N THR A 101 15.62 7.72 6.61
CA THR A 101 14.59 8.62 7.15
C THR A 101 14.94 9.25 8.50
N GLY A 102 15.90 8.67 9.23
CA GLY A 102 16.19 9.08 10.60
C GLY A 102 15.08 8.80 11.61
N THR A 103 14.03 8.06 11.23
CA THR A 103 12.84 7.79 12.05
C THR A 103 12.63 6.29 12.28
N LYS A 104 11.94 5.94 13.38
CA LYS A 104 11.62 4.54 13.67
C LYS A 104 10.45 4.05 12.81
N VAL A 105 10.66 2.94 12.10
CA VAL A 105 9.66 2.29 11.28
C VAL A 105 8.92 1.22 12.08
N ARG A 106 7.58 1.24 12.01
CA ARG A 106 6.71 0.38 12.81
C ARG A 106 5.98 -0.69 12.00
N GLY A 107 5.81 -0.46 10.72
CA GLY A 107 5.00 -1.29 9.84
C GLY A 107 5.77 -2.02 8.77
N TYR A 108 5.20 -3.16 8.37
CA TYR A 108 5.71 -3.98 7.29
C TYR A 108 4.60 -4.41 6.33
N ARG A 109 4.92 -4.46 5.05
CA ARG A 109 4.15 -5.14 4.01
C ARG A 109 5.10 -5.92 3.11
N GLN A 110 4.81 -7.21 2.89
CA GLN A 110 5.62 -8.04 2.01
C GLN A 110 5.37 -7.68 0.54
N PRO A 111 6.42 -7.48 -0.27
CA PRO A 111 6.26 -7.38 -1.71
C PRO A 111 5.42 -8.53 -2.28
N ARG A 112 4.56 -8.20 -3.27
CA ARG A 112 3.67 -9.16 -3.93
C ARG A 112 2.69 -9.88 -2.99
N MET A 113 2.55 -9.43 -1.73
CA MET A 113 1.73 -10.08 -0.69
C MET A 113 2.09 -11.57 -0.49
N PHE A 114 3.36 -11.93 -0.64
CA PHE A 114 3.80 -13.30 -0.36
C PHE A 114 3.66 -13.63 1.14
N PRO A 115 3.46 -14.93 1.47
CA PRO A 115 3.43 -15.34 2.88
C PRO A 115 4.73 -15.00 3.61
N VAL A 116 4.62 -14.57 4.86
CA VAL A 116 5.74 -14.20 5.73
C VAL A 116 5.63 -14.90 7.08
N SER A 117 6.77 -15.05 7.76
CA SER A 117 6.81 -15.51 9.15
C SER A 117 6.48 -14.34 10.08
N ASP A 118 5.40 -14.51 10.85
CA ASP A 118 5.01 -13.50 11.84
C ASP A 118 6.01 -13.43 13.00
N GLU A 119 6.66 -14.54 13.31
CA GLU A 119 7.72 -14.62 14.31
C GLU A 119 8.94 -13.78 13.91
N GLU A 120 9.32 -13.82 12.63
CA GLU A 120 10.45 -13.02 12.12
C GLU A 120 10.09 -11.54 12.05
N ILE A 121 8.85 -11.19 11.67
CA ILE A 121 8.34 -9.82 11.70
C ILE A 121 8.36 -9.27 13.14
N ALA A 122 7.88 -10.04 14.11
CA ALA A 122 7.94 -9.68 15.52
C ALA A 122 9.39 -9.50 16.01
N ALA A 123 10.29 -10.46 15.66
CA ALA A 123 11.70 -10.40 16.01
C ALA A 123 12.45 -9.22 15.36
N ALA A 124 11.97 -8.69 14.25
CA ALA A 124 12.44 -7.46 13.63
C ALA A 124 11.87 -6.19 14.30
N GLY A 125 10.95 -6.33 15.26
CA GLY A 125 10.37 -5.26 16.04
C GLY A 125 9.36 -4.41 15.28
N TYR A 126 8.61 -5.02 14.35
CA TYR A 126 7.46 -4.38 13.73
C TYR A 126 6.22 -4.51 14.62
N TRP A 127 5.36 -3.51 14.60
CA TRP A 127 4.12 -3.47 15.36
C TRP A 127 2.95 -4.02 14.59
N TYR A 128 3.00 -3.87 13.26
CA TYR A 128 1.95 -4.37 12.38
C TYR A 128 2.51 -4.92 11.07
N ASN A 129 1.73 -5.81 10.48
CA ASN A 129 1.95 -6.43 9.19
C ASN A 129 0.69 -6.28 8.32
N SER A 130 0.83 -5.74 7.12
CA SER A 130 -0.27 -5.56 6.17
C SER A 130 -0.09 -6.39 4.89
N SER A 131 0.48 -7.60 5.01
CA SER A 131 0.79 -8.46 3.87
C SER A 131 -0.37 -9.37 3.44
N LEU A 132 -1.49 -9.38 4.18
CA LEU A 132 -2.61 -10.25 3.86
C LEU A 132 -3.61 -9.57 2.92
N ASN A 133 -3.83 -10.19 1.76
CA ASN A 133 -4.92 -9.82 0.86
C ASN A 133 -5.98 -10.95 0.88
N PRO A 134 -7.09 -10.80 1.61
CA PRO A 134 -8.11 -11.84 1.77
C PRO A 134 -9.10 -11.90 0.61
N ALA A 135 -8.72 -11.40 -0.57
CA ALA A 135 -9.56 -11.39 -1.76
C ALA A 135 -9.84 -12.79 -2.30
N PHE A 136 -10.94 -12.89 -3.03
CA PHE A 136 -11.25 -14.04 -3.86
C PHE A 136 -11.14 -13.63 -5.33
N ILE A 137 -10.01 -13.97 -5.94
CA ILE A 137 -9.73 -13.81 -7.37
C ILE A 137 -9.26 -15.17 -7.88
N PRO A 138 -10.10 -15.93 -8.59
CA PRO A 138 -9.71 -17.24 -9.12
C PRO A 138 -8.39 -17.18 -9.88
N GLY A 139 -7.47 -18.10 -9.53
CA GLY A 139 -6.14 -18.17 -10.14
C GLY A 139 -5.07 -17.25 -9.52
N ARG A 140 -5.45 -16.30 -8.64
CA ARG A 140 -4.47 -15.39 -7.98
C ARG A 140 -4.58 -15.39 -6.45
N TYR A 141 -5.77 -15.11 -5.94
CA TYR A 141 -6.04 -15.08 -4.49
C TYR A 141 -7.25 -15.97 -4.19
N MET A 142 -7.07 -16.98 -3.36
CA MET A 142 -8.13 -17.93 -2.98
C MET A 142 -8.22 -18.04 -1.45
N HIS A 143 -8.20 -16.91 -0.75
CA HIS A 143 -8.10 -16.84 0.72
C HIS A 143 -9.48 -16.71 1.39
N LEU A 144 -10.46 -17.57 1.02
CA LEU A 144 -11.83 -17.51 1.55
C LEU A 144 -11.92 -17.73 3.07
N THR A 145 -10.95 -18.43 3.66
CA THR A 145 -10.91 -18.71 5.10
C THR A 145 -10.07 -17.74 5.90
N ALA A 146 -9.28 -16.89 5.23
CA ALA A 146 -8.43 -15.92 5.90
C ALA A 146 -9.26 -14.86 6.63
N PRO A 147 -8.80 -14.33 7.78
CA PRO A 147 -9.43 -13.19 8.43
C PRO A 147 -9.54 -12.00 7.47
N ARG A 148 -10.70 -11.33 7.49
CA ARG A 148 -11.01 -10.22 6.60
C ARG A 148 -10.79 -8.84 7.26
N THR A 149 -10.80 -8.84 8.57
CA THR A 149 -10.54 -7.67 9.40
C THR A 149 -9.27 -7.89 10.22
N TRP A 150 -8.77 -6.83 10.85
CA TRP A 150 -7.56 -6.91 11.66
C TRP A 150 -7.66 -7.94 12.79
N PHE A 151 -6.53 -8.51 13.15
CA PHE A 151 -6.40 -9.46 14.25
C PHE A 151 -4.97 -9.44 14.80
N MET A 152 -4.81 -9.89 16.04
CA MET A 152 -3.49 -10.03 16.63
C MET A 152 -2.90 -11.43 16.31
N LYS A 153 -1.61 -11.46 15.96
CA LYS A 153 -0.82 -12.70 15.92
C LYS A 153 0.45 -12.49 16.75
N GLY A 154 0.44 -13.04 17.95
CA GLY A 154 1.41 -12.65 18.98
C GLY A 154 1.28 -11.15 19.29
N GLU A 155 2.40 -10.44 19.24
CA GLU A 155 2.45 -9.00 19.49
C GLU A 155 2.26 -8.14 18.22
N VAL A 156 2.15 -8.76 17.05
CA VAL A 156 2.03 -8.05 15.75
C VAL A 156 0.57 -8.00 15.33
N MET A 157 0.06 -6.79 15.08
CA MET A 157 -1.26 -6.61 14.51
C MET A 157 -1.23 -6.90 13.02
N GLN A 158 -2.08 -7.83 12.57
CA GLN A 158 -2.30 -8.11 11.16
C GLN A 158 -3.42 -7.20 10.65
N ILE A 159 -3.13 -6.43 9.60
CA ILE A 159 -4.08 -5.45 9.02
C ILE A 159 -4.28 -5.81 7.54
N PRO A 160 -5.25 -6.70 7.23
CA PRO A 160 -5.52 -7.11 5.86
C PRO A 160 -6.02 -5.95 4.97
N ALA A 161 -5.75 -6.04 3.66
CA ALA A 161 -6.40 -5.19 2.68
C ALA A 161 -7.91 -5.41 2.70
N SER A 162 -8.71 -4.36 2.58
CA SER A 162 -10.15 -4.47 2.63
C SER A 162 -10.74 -5.14 1.39
N VAL A 163 -11.69 -6.03 1.63
CA VAL A 163 -12.50 -6.69 0.63
C VAL A 163 -13.96 -6.59 1.02
N THR A 164 -14.87 -6.73 0.06
CA THR A 164 -16.31 -6.71 0.36
C THR A 164 -16.70 -7.82 1.35
N PRO A 165 -17.66 -7.57 2.26
CA PRO A 165 -17.98 -8.48 3.38
C PRO A 165 -18.33 -9.91 2.96
N TRP A 166 -19.11 -10.09 1.90
CA TRP A 166 -19.67 -11.39 1.55
C TRP A 166 -18.96 -12.08 0.39
N THR A 167 -18.62 -11.31 -0.65
CA THR A 167 -18.04 -11.85 -1.88
C THR A 167 -16.52 -11.81 -1.91
N ARG A 168 -15.89 -11.16 -0.93
CA ARG A 168 -14.45 -10.92 -0.89
C ARG A 168 -13.91 -10.27 -2.17
N PHE A 169 -14.76 -9.46 -2.81
CA PHE A 169 -14.34 -8.70 -3.96
C PHE A 169 -13.29 -7.66 -3.53
N PRO A 170 -12.16 -7.59 -4.23
CA PRO A 170 -11.05 -6.70 -3.87
C PRO A 170 -11.41 -5.23 -4.04
N LEU A 171 -10.95 -4.38 -3.11
CA LEU A 171 -11.15 -2.93 -3.14
C LEU A 171 -9.82 -2.18 -3.12
N PHE A 172 -8.82 -2.70 -3.81
CA PHE A 172 -7.50 -2.12 -3.97
C PHE A 172 -7.30 -1.54 -5.38
N TRP A 173 -6.10 -1.15 -5.73
CA TRP A 173 -5.69 -0.46 -6.94
C TRP A 173 -6.41 -0.93 -8.23
N LEU A 174 -6.45 -2.23 -8.50
CA LEU A 174 -7.04 -2.79 -9.73
C LEU A 174 -8.53 -2.46 -9.86
N SER A 175 -9.23 -2.40 -8.74
CA SER A 175 -10.66 -2.06 -8.72
C SER A 175 -10.89 -0.56 -8.99
N LEU A 176 -10.04 0.30 -8.44
CA LEU A 176 -10.11 1.73 -8.76
C LEU A 176 -9.77 1.99 -10.22
N HIS A 177 -8.83 1.25 -10.83
CA HIS A 177 -8.56 1.35 -12.27
C HIS A 177 -9.76 1.03 -13.15
N ASN A 178 -10.52 -0.03 -12.82
CA ASN A 178 -11.40 -0.67 -13.79
C ASN A 178 -12.90 -0.56 -13.51
N LEU A 179 -13.29 -0.31 -12.26
CA LEU A 179 -14.72 -0.15 -11.95
C LEU A 179 -15.23 1.27 -12.28
N PRO A 180 -16.51 1.39 -12.66
CA PRO A 180 -17.20 2.68 -12.61
C PRO A 180 -17.10 3.27 -11.20
N LEU A 181 -16.78 4.56 -11.08
CA LEU A 181 -16.57 5.21 -9.77
C LEU A 181 -17.75 5.04 -8.82
N TRP A 182 -18.99 5.18 -9.32
CA TRP A 182 -20.19 5.02 -8.49
C TRP A 182 -20.29 3.62 -7.85
N LEU A 183 -19.83 2.56 -8.59
CA LEU A 183 -19.85 1.19 -8.08
C LEU A 183 -18.74 1.00 -7.04
N TYR A 184 -17.52 1.50 -7.33
CA TYR A 184 -16.40 1.47 -6.38
C TYR A 184 -16.79 2.18 -5.07
N GLU A 185 -17.33 3.40 -5.14
CA GLU A 185 -17.82 4.14 -3.98
C GLU A 185 -18.86 3.38 -3.18
N TRP A 186 -19.86 2.78 -3.85
CA TRP A 186 -20.88 2.00 -3.17
C TRP A 186 -20.29 0.81 -2.41
N LEU A 187 -19.33 0.10 -3.02
CA LEU A 187 -18.64 -1.03 -2.40
C LEU A 187 -17.79 -0.59 -1.20
N VAL A 188 -17.00 0.48 -1.36
CA VAL A 188 -16.19 1.05 -0.27
C VAL A 188 -17.07 1.43 0.92
N ARG A 189 -18.14 2.17 0.69
CA ARG A 189 -19.08 2.60 1.73
C ARG A 189 -19.73 1.42 2.46
N ARG A 190 -20.12 0.40 1.70
CA ARG A 190 -20.71 -0.80 2.28
C ARG A 190 -19.72 -1.56 3.16
N THR A 191 -18.48 -1.66 2.73
CA THR A 191 -17.39 -2.29 3.48
C THR A 191 -17.06 -1.49 4.74
N LEU A 192 -16.87 -0.19 4.61
CA LEU A 192 -16.60 0.71 5.73
C LEU A 192 -17.70 0.66 6.80
N LYS A 193 -18.96 0.69 6.39
CA LYS A 193 -20.11 0.57 7.32
C LYS A 193 -20.13 -0.78 8.06
N HIS A 194 -19.67 -1.85 7.41
CA HIS A 194 -19.69 -3.20 8.00
C HIS A 194 -18.51 -3.41 8.94
N ASP A 195 -17.32 -2.92 8.59
CA ASP A 195 -16.06 -3.24 9.26
C ASP A 195 -15.59 -2.15 10.23
N GLY A 196 -16.17 -0.94 10.13
CA GLY A 196 -15.77 0.23 10.94
C GLY A 196 -14.51 0.94 10.44
N TYR A 197 -13.77 0.36 9.51
CA TYR A 197 -12.60 0.93 8.88
C TYR A 197 -12.42 0.41 7.45
N PHE A 198 -11.52 1.05 6.70
CA PHE A 198 -11.25 0.66 5.31
C PHE A 198 -9.77 0.80 4.98
N VAL A 199 -9.16 -0.28 4.47
CA VAL A 199 -7.77 -0.36 4.05
C VAL A 199 -7.69 -0.52 2.54
N THR A 200 -7.01 0.40 1.86
CA THR A 200 -6.73 0.27 0.43
C THR A 200 -5.29 0.62 0.11
N TYR A 201 -4.78 0.08 -0.99
CA TYR A 201 -3.41 0.36 -1.42
C TYR A 201 -3.33 0.54 -2.94
N PHE A 202 -2.35 1.33 -3.32
CA PHE A 202 -2.00 1.68 -4.70
C PHE A 202 -0.48 1.65 -4.85
N HIS A 203 -0.02 1.75 -6.11
CA HIS A 203 1.40 1.83 -6.41
C HIS A 203 1.71 3.13 -7.16
N PRO A 204 2.89 3.73 -7.00
CA PRO A 204 3.28 4.96 -7.69
C PRO A 204 3.16 4.88 -9.21
N TRP A 205 3.54 3.74 -9.80
CA TRP A 205 3.53 3.56 -11.25
C TRP A 205 2.10 3.65 -11.87
N GLU A 206 1.04 3.45 -11.08
CA GLU A 206 -0.34 3.66 -11.53
C GLU A 206 -0.63 5.13 -11.87
N PHE A 207 0.11 6.05 -11.24
CA PHE A 207 0.01 7.49 -11.44
C PHE A 207 0.95 8.02 -12.53
N TYR A 208 1.71 7.14 -13.19
CA TYR A 208 2.48 7.41 -14.39
C TYR A 208 1.62 7.14 -15.63
N ASP A 209 1.83 7.91 -16.72
CA ASP A 209 0.97 7.85 -17.91
C ASP A 209 1.29 6.62 -18.78
N LEU A 210 1.06 5.40 -18.28
CA LEU A 210 1.40 4.13 -18.91
C LEU A 210 0.81 3.93 -20.32
N LYS A 211 -0.27 4.67 -20.66
CA LYS A 211 -0.86 4.63 -22.00
C LYS A 211 0.05 5.24 -23.06
N GLU A 212 0.92 6.17 -22.67
CA GLU A 212 1.86 6.86 -23.56
C GLU A 212 3.15 6.04 -23.79
N HIS A 213 3.30 4.91 -23.09
CA HIS A 213 4.46 4.04 -23.08
C HIS A 213 4.13 2.60 -23.55
N PRO A 214 3.77 2.42 -24.84
CA PRO A 214 3.42 1.08 -25.38
C PRO A 214 4.59 0.09 -25.35
N GLU A 215 5.83 0.59 -25.32
CA GLU A 215 7.06 -0.21 -25.19
C GLU A 215 7.12 -1.02 -23.91
N LEU A 216 6.44 -0.57 -22.83
CA LEU A 216 6.36 -1.27 -21.55
C LEU A 216 5.44 -2.50 -21.59
N LYS A 217 4.72 -2.74 -22.68
CA LYS A 217 3.82 -3.89 -22.92
C LYS A 217 2.79 -4.14 -21.81
N MET A 218 2.36 -3.09 -21.13
CA MET A 218 1.43 -3.21 -20.01
C MET A 218 0.06 -3.70 -20.46
N PRO A 219 -0.55 -4.71 -19.78
CA PRO A 219 -1.91 -5.16 -20.04
C PRO A 219 -2.94 -4.01 -19.92
N PHE A 220 -4.01 -4.09 -20.72
CA PHE A 220 -5.06 -3.08 -20.70
C PHE A 220 -5.60 -2.82 -19.29
N ILE A 221 -5.85 -3.88 -18.51
CA ILE A 221 -6.40 -3.80 -17.16
C ILE A 221 -5.51 -3.03 -16.16
N ILE A 222 -4.20 -2.93 -16.45
CA ILE A 222 -3.22 -2.20 -15.62
C ILE A 222 -3.07 -0.77 -16.12
N ARG A 223 -2.99 -0.54 -17.43
CA ARG A 223 -2.81 0.80 -18.01
C ARG A 223 -4.10 1.61 -18.15
N ASN A 224 -5.28 0.96 -17.98
CA ASN A 224 -6.57 1.65 -18.03
C ASN A 224 -6.66 2.68 -16.91
N HIS A 225 -7.05 3.92 -17.23
CA HIS A 225 -7.09 5.05 -16.30
C HIS A 225 -5.78 5.33 -15.55
N SER A 226 -4.59 4.96 -16.09
CA SER A 226 -3.30 5.30 -15.48
C SER A 226 -3.01 6.81 -15.56
N GLY A 227 -1.99 7.26 -14.84
CA GLY A 227 -1.50 8.63 -14.88
C GLY A 227 -2.51 9.65 -14.35
N ARG A 228 -2.72 10.71 -15.12
CA ARG A 228 -3.62 11.81 -14.74
C ARG A 228 -5.05 11.33 -14.44
N GLU A 229 -5.54 10.37 -15.19
CA GLU A 229 -6.89 9.83 -14.95
C GLU A 229 -6.96 9.14 -13.57
N HIS A 230 -5.91 8.42 -13.17
CA HIS A 230 -5.85 7.77 -11.86
C HIS A 230 -5.77 8.77 -10.71
N MET A 231 -5.01 9.87 -10.89
CA MET A 231 -5.01 10.98 -9.94
C MET A 231 -6.42 11.56 -9.74
N GLN A 232 -7.16 11.78 -10.79
CA GLN A 232 -8.53 12.30 -10.72
C GLN A 232 -9.48 11.32 -10.01
N ARG A 233 -9.32 10.02 -10.24
CA ARG A 233 -10.11 8.97 -9.57
C ARG A 233 -9.81 8.90 -8.09
N LEU A 234 -8.53 8.95 -7.69
CA LEU A 234 -8.12 9.00 -6.28
C LEU A 234 -8.63 10.28 -5.59
N ASP A 235 -8.45 11.43 -6.21
CA ASP A 235 -8.96 12.72 -5.72
C ASP A 235 -10.47 12.69 -5.48
N HIS A 236 -11.21 12.13 -6.43
CA HIS A 236 -12.67 11.97 -6.33
C HIS A 236 -13.07 11.09 -5.14
N VAL A 237 -12.41 9.93 -4.96
CA VAL A 237 -12.69 9.01 -3.84
C VAL A 237 -12.37 9.68 -2.50
N ILE A 238 -11.25 10.37 -2.38
CA ILE A 238 -10.89 11.10 -1.16
C ILE A 238 -11.95 12.15 -0.83
N LYS A 239 -12.35 12.97 -1.80
CA LYS A 239 -13.38 14.00 -1.61
C LYS A 239 -14.74 13.40 -1.24
N MET A 240 -15.11 12.29 -1.84
CA MET A 240 -16.34 11.56 -1.52
C MET A 240 -16.34 11.08 -0.05
N LEU A 241 -15.25 10.52 0.41
CA LEU A 241 -15.10 10.04 1.79
C LEU A 241 -15.11 11.22 2.78
N LYS A 242 -14.38 12.29 2.52
CA LYS A 242 -14.37 13.51 3.35
C LYS A 242 -15.74 14.18 3.48
N LYS A 243 -16.54 14.21 2.42
CA LYS A 243 -17.93 14.74 2.46
C LYS A 243 -18.86 13.98 3.40
N ARG A 244 -18.41 12.83 3.92
CA ARG A 244 -19.16 11.96 4.83
C ARG A 244 -18.56 11.94 6.23
N ASP A 245 -17.66 12.90 6.51
CA ASP A 245 -16.94 13.02 7.76
C ASP A 245 -16.11 11.76 8.10
N GLU A 246 -15.68 11.01 7.05
CA GLU A 246 -14.78 9.88 7.25
C GLU A 246 -13.35 10.38 7.48
N GLU A 247 -12.75 9.89 8.55
CA GLU A 247 -11.40 10.27 8.96
C GLU A 247 -10.35 9.40 8.27
N PHE A 248 -9.31 10.03 7.74
CA PHE A 248 -8.10 9.39 7.25
C PHE A 248 -7.07 9.33 8.37
N GLY A 249 -6.48 8.15 8.58
CA GLY A 249 -5.47 7.92 9.59
C GLY A 249 -4.27 7.15 9.06
N LEU A 250 -3.22 7.11 9.86
CA LEU A 250 -2.03 6.32 9.61
C LEU A 250 -2.17 4.92 10.20
N PHE A 251 -1.48 3.94 9.63
CA PHE A 251 -1.51 2.57 10.17
C PHE A 251 -1.01 2.52 11.62
N THR A 252 0.04 3.27 11.95
CA THR A 252 0.53 3.35 13.34
C THR A 252 -0.52 3.94 14.29
N GLU A 253 -1.28 4.95 13.88
CA GLU A 253 -2.37 5.52 14.68
C GLU A 253 -3.45 4.47 14.93
N PHE A 254 -3.87 3.78 13.87
CA PHE A 254 -4.84 2.69 13.97
C PHE A 254 -4.40 1.58 14.93
N VAL A 255 -3.10 1.21 14.89
CA VAL A 255 -2.53 0.21 15.83
C VAL A 255 -2.60 0.70 17.26
N ILE A 256 -2.27 1.97 17.52
CA ILE A 256 -2.31 2.55 18.87
C ILE A 256 -3.74 2.55 19.41
N GLU A 257 -4.72 2.89 18.59
CA GLU A 257 -6.13 2.95 18.99
C GLU A 257 -6.75 1.57 19.24
N ASN A 258 -6.31 0.54 18.50
CA ASN A 258 -6.96 -0.77 18.50
C ASN A 258 -6.13 -1.86 19.19
N ARG A 259 -4.87 -1.60 19.57
CA ARG A 259 -4.05 -2.60 20.26
C ARG A 259 -4.64 -2.88 21.63
N PRO A 260 -4.89 -4.15 21.99
CA PRO A 260 -5.34 -4.49 23.34
C PRO A 260 -4.37 -3.95 24.39
N THR A 261 -4.86 -3.24 25.38
CA THR A 261 -4.03 -2.86 26.54
C THR A 261 -3.48 -4.12 27.16
N PRO A 262 -2.17 -4.24 27.45
CA PRO A 262 -1.66 -5.39 28.17
C PRO A 262 -2.47 -5.54 29.46
N GLY A 263 -3.14 -6.68 29.63
CA GLY A 263 -3.81 -6.98 30.88
C GLY A 263 -2.82 -6.88 32.04
N PRO A 264 -3.28 -6.60 33.26
CA PRO A 264 -2.39 -6.64 34.43
C PRO A 264 -1.68 -7.99 34.43
N SER A 265 -0.34 -7.96 34.43
CA SER A 265 0.48 -9.15 34.62
C SER A 265 0.04 -9.86 35.89
N LEU A 266 -0.51 -11.07 35.74
CA LEU A 266 -0.82 -11.97 36.85
C LEU A 266 0.46 -12.36 37.55
#